data_b69a86c1265e45e22bf9a20aaff106d7
#
_entry.id   b69a86c1265e45e22bf9a20aaff106d7
#
_cell.length_a   1.000
_cell.length_b   1.000
_cell.length_c   1.000
_cell.angle_alpha   90.00
_cell.angle_beta   90.00
_cell.angle_gamma   90.00
#
_symmetry.space_group_name_H-M   'P 1'
#
loop_
_entity.id
_entity.type
_entity.pdbx_description
1 polymer ?
#
loop_
_entity_poly.entity_id
_entity_poly.type
_entity_poly.pdbx_seq_one_letter_code
_entity_poly.pdbx_strand_id
1 'polypeptide(L)'
;MAEKLLGTDESHFNEALDEELDDDNMAVYEKNGRKFIYLYDYYRAEQYITERLTLMRGCFIDNEQDYTQLIDIEEQTKKITYAAQQREAISLALSRGFLVLTGGPGTGKTTTLKAIISLYEQRGMKVMIAAPTGRAAKRISDLTGYQAKTIHRLLEVGYDSTGQLKFKHDRNNPVSCDVMIIDEMSMVDSILFEALLRAMKLSCRLIMVGDSDQLPSVGAGNLLKDMIDCGRLTVVQLTEIFRQAQQSAIITNAHKIVSGENPVLDIKDSDFFFMQRLDSSEAERLVSDLYKERLPKAYGYSPFDDIQVLCPSRKGALGVVELNKSLQAVINPPDKKLAEVKGMQYVFRDNDKVMQTKNNYDIIWKRDGESGTGIFNGDIGTIVKVRKNDNIVVIDFEGRIAEYGFELLEQLELAYAITVHKSQGSEFNAVIIPLLGGFDKLYYRNLLYTAVTRAKKLLIIVGSKNAVEKMVANNRRTLRYSCLKDMMEKSMAEGELTL
;
A
#
# COMPACT_ATOMS: atom_id res chain seq x y z
N MET A 1 -14.05 -25.65 15.67
CA MET A 1 -14.12 -24.16 15.66
C MET A 1 -15.32 -23.68 14.86
N ALA A 2 -15.57 -24.25 13.68
CA ALA A 2 -16.77 -23.98 12.87
C ALA A 2 -18.07 -24.34 13.60
N GLU A 3 -18.15 -25.49 14.25
CA GLU A 3 -19.28 -25.90 15.11
C GLU A 3 -19.65 -24.83 16.16
N LYS A 4 -18.63 -24.27 16.83
CA LYS A 4 -18.82 -23.21 17.83
C LYS A 4 -19.31 -21.87 17.25
N LEU A 5 -18.97 -21.61 15.99
CA LEU A 5 -19.31 -20.37 15.31
C LEU A 5 -20.67 -20.44 14.63
N LEU A 6 -21.01 -21.60 14.08
CA LEU A 6 -22.21 -21.80 13.27
C LEU A 6 -23.35 -22.45 14.03
N GLY A 7 -23.06 -23.04 15.23
CA GLY A 7 -24.06 -23.75 16.04
C GLY A 7 -24.60 -25.03 15.38
N THR A 8 -23.82 -25.61 14.46
CA THR A 8 -24.16 -26.85 13.73
C THR A 8 -23.16 -27.94 14.05
N ASP A 9 -23.52 -29.19 13.85
CA ASP A 9 -22.62 -30.32 14.06
C ASP A 9 -21.68 -30.55 12.87
N GLU A 10 -20.65 -31.38 13.07
CA GLU A 10 -19.59 -31.65 12.07
C GLU A 10 -20.15 -32.33 10.82
N SER A 11 -21.19 -33.16 10.93
CA SER A 11 -21.78 -33.89 9.79
C SER A 11 -22.44 -32.95 8.80
N HIS A 12 -23.28 -32.05 9.27
CA HIS A 12 -23.92 -31.03 8.43
C HIS A 12 -22.91 -30.05 7.78
N PHE A 13 -21.83 -29.76 8.52
CA PHE A 13 -20.77 -28.94 7.97
C PHE A 13 -20.05 -29.66 6.81
N ASN A 14 -19.76 -30.95 6.97
CA ASN A 14 -19.08 -31.74 5.94
C ASN A 14 -19.97 -31.97 4.73
N GLU A 15 -21.26 -32.24 4.92
CA GLU A 15 -22.24 -32.35 3.82
C GLU A 15 -22.32 -31.06 3.00
N ALA A 16 -22.46 -29.91 3.65
CA ALA A 16 -22.48 -28.62 2.96
C ALA A 16 -21.14 -28.30 2.27
N LEU A 17 -20.01 -28.72 2.85
CA LEU A 17 -18.71 -28.56 2.23
C LEU A 17 -18.55 -29.42 0.98
N ASP A 18 -19.00 -30.67 1.03
CA ASP A 18 -18.94 -31.59 -0.12
C ASP A 18 -19.83 -31.03 -1.25
N GLU A 19 -21.02 -30.52 -0.97
CA GLU A 19 -21.90 -29.84 -1.94
C GLU A 19 -21.21 -28.63 -2.60
N GLU A 20 -20.58 -27.75 -1.82
CA GLU A 20 -19.85 -26.58 -2.34
C GLU A 20 -18.61 -26.95 -3.15
N LEU A 21 -18.02 -28.11 -2.88
CA LEU A 21 -16.91 -28.65 -3.68
C LEU A 21 -17.38 -29.24 -5.00
N ASP A 22 -18.54 -29.90 -5.02
CA ASP A 22 -19.15 -30.47 -6.23
C ASP A 22 -19.66 -29.36 -7.18
N ASP A 23 -20.09 -28.23 -6.65
CA ASP A 23 -20.54 -27.06 -7.42
C ASP A 23 -19.39 -26.16 -7.92
N ASP A 24 -18.14 -26.56 -7.75
CA ASP A 24 -16.94 -25.76 -8.10
C ASP A 24 -16.89 -24.37 -7.41
N ASN A 25 -17.62 -24.18 -6.30
CA ASN A 25 -17.55 -22.95 -5.51
C ASN A 25 -16.32 -22.91 -4.60
N MET A 26 -15.84 -24.09 -4.22
CA MET A 26 -14.67 -24.30 -3.38
C MET A 26 -13.67 -25.26 -4.02
N ALA A 27 -12.43 -25.21 -3.57
CA ALA A 27 -11.36 -26.12 -3.95
C ALA A 27 -10.58 -26.58 -2.74
N VAL A 28 -10.04 -27.79 -2.81
CA VAL A 28 -9.15 -28.34 -1.78
C VAL A 28 -7.71 -28.34 -2.28
N TYR A 29 -6.82 -27.80 -1.47
CA TYR A 29 -5.38 -27.94 -1.67
C TYR A 29 -4.77 -28.74 -0.52
N GLU A 30 -4.05 -29.80 -0.84
CA GLU A 30 -3.39 -30.62 0.18
C GLU A 30 -1.93 -30.25 0.35
N LYS A 31 -1.53 -29.96 1.59
CA LYS A 31 -0.18 -29.59 1.97
C LYS A 31 0.20 -30.25 3.28
N ASN A 32 1.29 -31.05 3.27
CA ASN A 32 1.81 -31.73 4.45
C ASN A 32 0.73 -32.55 5.20
N GLY A 33 -0.12 -33.27 4.45
CA GLY A 33 -1.22 -34.06 5.00
C GLY A 33 -2.37 -33.29 5.60
N ARG A 34 -2.42 -31.95 5.38
CA ARG A 34 -3.52 -31.09 5.78
C ARG A 34 -4.26 -30.58 4.56
N LYS A 35 -5.58 -30.59 4.62
CA LYS A 35 -6.44 -30.03 3.59
C LYS A 35 -6.73 -28.57 3.89
N PHE A 36 -6.51 -27.70 2.91
CA PHE A 36 -6.84 -26.29 2.92
C PHE A 36 -8.00 -26.07 1.95
N ILE A 37 -9.05 -25.44 2.43
CA ILE A 37 -10.25 -25.15 1.65
C ILE A 37 -10.17 -23.71 1.16
N TYR A 38 -10.37 -23.53 -0.12
CA TYR A 38 -10.36 -22.26 -0.80
C TYR A 38 -11.72 -21.93 -1.38
N LEU A 39 -12.07 -20.66 -1.45
CA LEU A 39 -12.99 -20.20 -2.47
C LEU A 39 -12.31 -20.39 -3.83
N TYR A 40 -13.01 -20.95 -4.79
CA TYR A 40 -12.47 -21.40 -6.07
C TYR A 40 -11.70 -20.31 -6.83
N ASP A 41 -12.19 -19.06 -6.83
CA ASP A 41 -11.53 -17.94 -7.50
C ASP A 41 -10.12 -17.69 -6.97
N TYR A 42 -9.90 -17.76 -5.65
CA TYR A 42 -8.57 -17.57 -5.07
C TYR A 42 -7.64 -18.73 -5.35
N TYR A 43 -8.17 -19.96 -5.35
CA TYR A 43 -7.39 -21.15 -5.72
C TYR A 43 -6.90 -21.03 -7.17
N ARG A 44 -7.80 -20.71 -8.08
CA ARG A 44 -7.50 -20.51 -9.50
C ARG A 44 -6.51 -19.37 -9.73
N ALA A 45 -6.64 -18.28 -8.97
CA ALA A 45 -5.72 -17.16 -9.05
C ALA A 45 -4.30 -17.58 -8.64
N GLU A 46 -4.14 -18.30 -7.52
CA GLU A 46 -2.82 -18.75 -7.06
C GLU A 46 -2.21 -19.79 -8.02
N GLN A 47 -3.00 -20.68 -8.60
CA GLN A 47 -2.54 -21.59 -9.65
C GLN A 47 -2.04 -20.83 -10.88
N TYR A 48 -2.84 -19.90 -11.40
CA TYR A 48 -2.47 -19.12 -12.59
C TYR A 48 -1.22 -18.28 -12.36
N ILE A 49 -1.10 -17.65 -11.19
CA ILE A 49 0.10 -16.89 -10.81
C ILE A 49 1.33 -17.82 -10.82
N THR A 50 1.21 -19.00 -10.23
CA THR A 50 2.28 -20.01 -10.20
C THR A 50 2.73 -20.41 -11.60
N GLU A 51 1.80 -20.85 -12.45
CA GLU A 51 2.08 -21.25 -13.83
C GLU A 51 2.74 -20.11 -14.62
N ARG A 52 2.18 -18.91 -14.49
CA ARG A 52 2.65 -17.73 -15.24
C ARG A 52 4.07 -17.34 -14.84
N LEU A 53 4.38 -17.30 -13.54
CA LEU A 53 5.72 -16.96 -13.05
C LEU A 53 6.74 -18.05 -13.40
N THR A 54 6.34 -19.33 -13.37
CA THR A 54 7.18 -20.44 -13.82
C THR A 54 7.55 -20.29 -15.29
N LEU A 55 6.58 -19.99 -16.16
CA LEU A 55 6.81 -19.73 -17.59
C LEU A 55 7.71 -18.51 -17.82
N MET A 56 7.46 -17.40 -17.12
CA MET A 56 8.26 -16.18 -17.24
C MET A 56 9.71 -16.39 -16.81
N ARG A 57 9.95 -17.21 -15.79
CA ARG A 57 11.29 -17.59 -15.36
C ARG A 57 12.04 -18.31 -16.50
N GLY A 58 11.36 -19.18 -17.26
CA GLY A 58 11.95 -19.94 -18.39
C GLY A 58 12.15 -19.13 -19.66
N CYS A 59 11.33 -18.08 -19.93
CA CYS A 59 11.37 -17.34 -21.18
C CYS A 59 12.61 -16.46 -21.38
N PHE A 60 13.39 -16.15 -20.34
CA PHE A 60 14.52 -15.25 -20.37
C PHE A 60 15.80 -15.89 -19.81
N ILE A 61 15.89 -17.21 -19.94
CA ILE A 61 17.13 -17.93 -19.68
C ILE A 61 18.05 -17.64 -20.84
N ASP A 62 19.06 -16.92 -20.56
CA ASP A 62 20.23 -16.54 -21.32
C ASP A 62 20.31 -15.10 -21.80
N ASN A 63 21.14 -14.43 -21.10
CA ASN A 63 22.35 -13.88 -21.71
C ASN A 63 23.29 -13.62 -20.53
N GLU A 64 24.40 -14.31 -20.47
CA GLU A 64 25.57 -13.95 -19.69
C GLU A 64 26.15 -12.60 -20.17
N GLN A 65 25.28 -11.71 -20.65
CA GLN A 65 25.69 -10.37 -21.03
C GLN A 65 26.07 -9.63 -19.75
N ASP A 66 27.34 -9.28 -19.66
CA ASP A 66 27.84 -8.42 -18.59
C ASP A 66 27.34 -6.99 -18.78
N TYR A 67 26.49 -6.55 -17.88
CA TYR A 67 25.94 -5.19 -17.88
C TYR A 67 26.79 -4.20 -17.09
N THR A 68 27.97 -4.60 -16.58
CA THR A 68 28.83 -3.77 -15.74
C THR A 68 29.19 -2.46 -16.41
N GLN A 69 29.62 -2.50 -17.68
CA GLN A 69 29.96 -1.29 -18.42
C GLN A 69 28.76 -0.33 -18.59
N LEU A 70 27.58 -0.89 -18.83
CA LEU A 70 26.36 -0.08 -18.99
C LEU A 70 25.99 0.62 -17.67
N ILE A 71 26.14 -0.08 -16.56
CA ILE A 71 25.91 0.46 -15.20
C ILE A 71 26.97 1.53 -14.88
N ASP A 72 28.24 1.31 -15.23
CA ASP A 72 29.32 2.29 -15.01
C ASP A 72 29.07 3.59 -15.79
N ILE A 73 28.59 3.50 -17.04
CA ILE A 73 28.20 4.67 -17.84
C ILE A 73 27.03 5.41 -17.21
N GLU A 74 26.02 4.69 -16.70
CA GLU A 74 24.88 5.29 -16.00
C GLU A 74 25.33 6.01 -14.73
N GLU A 75 26.23 5.41 -13.93
CA GLU A 75 26.82 6.02 -12.72
C GLU A 75 27.54 7.33 -13.06
N GLN A 76 28.38 7.31 -14.10
CA GLN A 76 29.11 8.50 -14.56
C GLN A 76 28.16 9.60 -15.06
N THR A 77 27.15 9.22 -15.84
CA THR A 77 26.17 10.15 -16.41
C THR A 77 25.33 10.82 -15.32
N LYS A 78 24.88 10.05 -14.34
CA LYS A 78 24.04 10.55 -13.24
C LYS A 78 24.85 11.08 -12.06
N LYS A 79 26.18 10.93 -12.08
CA LYS A 79 27.09 11.31 -10.98
C LYS A 79 26.68 10.65 -9.66
N ILE A 80 26.39 9.37 -9.69
CA ILE A 80 25.94 8.56 -8.56
C ILE A 80 26.76 7.27 -8.54
N THR A 81 26.96 6.68 -7.37
CA THR A 81 27.56 5.35 -7.21
C THR A 81 26.54 4.44 -6.58
N TYR A 82 26.24 3.33 -7.23
CA TYR A 82 25.31 2.32 -6.73
C TYR A 82 26.02 1.36 -5.76
N ALA A 83 25.37 1.02 -4.66
CA ALA A 83 25.83 -0.04 -3.76
C ALA A 83 25.80 -1.40 -4.47
N ALA A 84 26.55 -2.37 -3.95
CA ALA A 84 26.69 -3.70 -4.56
C ALA A 84 25.33 -4.36 -4.85
N GLN A 85 24.41 -4.34 -3.88
CA GLN A 85 23.04 -4.90 -4.05
C GLN A 85 22.22 -4.12 -5.08
N GLN A 86 22.42 -2.81 -5.21
CA GLN A 86 21.74 -2.02 -6.25
C GLN A 86 22.26 -2.36 -7.64
N ARG A 87 23.58 -2.49 -7.81
CA ARG A 87 24.20 -2.95 -9.08
C ARG A 87 23.72 -4.34 -9.47
N GLU A 88 23.64 -5.26 -8.50
CA GLU A 88 23.08 -6.59 -8.67
C GLU A 88 21.62 -6.53 -9.16
N ALA A 89 20.77 -5.74 -8.51
CA ALA A 89 19.37 -5.58 -8.90
C ALA A 89 19.21 -4.99 -10.31
N ILE A 90 20.03 -4.01 -10.68
CA ILE A 90 20.03 -3.42 -12.03
C ILE A 90 20.45 -4.48 -13.05
N SER A 91 21.53 -5.21 -12.81
CA SER A 91 22.01 -6.27 -13.69
C SER A 91 20.97 -7.37 -13.88
N LEU A 92 20.37 -7.84 -12.80
CA LEU A 92 19.31 -8.87 -12.83
C LEU A 92 18.04 -8.37 -13.51
N ALA A 93 17.65 -7.11 -13.32
CA ALA A 93 16.54 -6.52 -14.06
C ALA A 93 16.76 -6.60 -15.57
N LEU A 94 17.98 -6.27 -16.04
CA LEU A 94 18.33 -6.26 -17.46
C LEU A 94 18.48 -7.65 -18.06
N SER A 95 18.93 -8.65 -17.27
CA SER A 95 19.22 -10.01 -17.75
C SER A 95 18.06 -10.99 -17.59
N ARG A 96 17.14 -10.76 -16.65
CA ARG A 96 16.05 -11.69 -16.33
C ARG A 96 14.69 -11.14 -16.80
N GLY A 97 13.73 -12.04 -16.97
CA GLY A 97 12.34 -11.67 -17.29
C GLY A 97 11.54 -11.22 -16.08
N PHE A 98 12.09 -11.44 -14.88
CA PHE A 98 11.39 -11.27 -13.64
C PHE A 98 12.37 -10.87 -12.51
N LEU A 99 12.00 -9.86 -11.73
CA LEU A 99 12.74 -9.42 -10.55
C LEU A 99 11.79 -8.97 -9.44
N VAL A 100 12.04 -9.43 -8.22
CA VAL A 100 11.50 -8.82 -6.98
C VAL A 100 12.59 -7.97 -6.34
N LEU A 101 12.34 -6.67 -6.20
CA LEU A 101 13.19 -5.73 -5.50
C LEU A 101 12.53 -5.36 -4.16
N THR A 102 13.09 -5.79 -3.05
CA THR A 102 12.55 -5.50 -1.72
C THR A 102 13.57 -4.80 -0.84
N GLY A 103 13.10 -4.18 0.26
CA GLY A 103 13.95 -3.51 1.24
C GLY A 103 13.17 -2.49 2.06
N GLY A 104 13.71 -2.10 3.20
CA GLY A 104 13.15 -1.12 4.11
C GLY A 104 13.28 0.33 3.63
N PRO A 105 12.90 1.31 4.45
CA PRO A 105 13.10 2.72 4.17
C PRO A 105 14.60 3.07 4.14
N GLY A 106 14.99 4.00 3.28
CA GLY A 106 16.38 4.47 3.17
C GLY A 106 17.37 3.51 2.50
N THR A 107 16.92 2.37 1.94
CA THR A 107 17.78 1.38 1.25
C THR A 107 17.97 1.67 -0.24
N GLY A 108 17.35 2.73 -0.77
CA GLY A 108 17.58 3.16 -2.14
C GLY A 108 16.75 2.46 -3.22
N LYS A 109 15.62 1.81 -2.90
CA LYS A 109 14.71 1.20 -3.88
C LYS A 109 14.37 2.12 -5.04
N THR A 110 13.97 3.37 -4.77
CA THR A 110 13.60 4.34 -5.78
C THR A 110 14.79 4.74 -6.66
N THR A 111 15.98 4.84 -6.10
CA THR A 111 17.21 5.15 -6.85
C THR A 111 17.54 4.00 -7.82
N THR A 112 17.48 2.77 -7.34
CA THR A 112 17.67 1.56 -8.16
C THR A 112 16.64 1.49 -9.29
N LEU A 113 15.37 1.79 -8.97
CA LEU A 113 14.28 1.77 -9.94
C LEU A 113 14.48 2.82 -11.03
N LYS A 114 14.91 4.05 -10.67
CA LYS A 114 15.25 5.09 -11.66
C LYS A 114 16.33 4.62 -12.64
N ALA A 115 17.37 3.97 -12.13
CA ALA A 115 18.43 3.42 -12.97
C ALA A 115 17.89 2.37 -13.95
N ILE A 116 17.09 1.43 -13.43
CA ILE A 116 16.47 0.37 -14.23
C ILE A 116 15.61 0.97 -15.36
N ILE A 117 14.77 1.96 -15.06
CA ILE A 117 13.92 2.63 -16.06
C ILE A 117 14.79 3.33 -17.12
N SER A 118 15.77 4.14 -16.68
CA SER A 118 16.69 4.86 -17.56
C SER A 118 17.40 3.92 -18.55
N LEU A 119 17.90 2.79 -18.06
CA LEU A 119 18.63 1.82 -18.87
C LEU A 119 17.72 1.07 -19.86
N TYR A 120 16.47 0.80 -19.52
CA TYR A 120 15.51 0.23 -20.45
C TYR A 120 15.14 1.20 -21.57
N GLU A 121 14.91 2.48 -21.23
CA GLU A 121 14.60 3.51 -22.23
C GLU A 121 15.76 3.76 -23.18
N GLN A 122 17.01 3.80 -22.69
CA GLN A 122 18.20 3.89 -23.53
C GLN A 122 18.28 2.74 -24.55
N ARG A 123 17.67 1.60 -24.24
CA ARG A 123 17.56 0.43 -25.12
C ARG A 123 16.32 0.46 -26.03
N GLY A 124 15.56 1.56 -26.02
CA GLY A 124 14.33 1.71 -26.80
C GLY A 124 13.14 0.86 -26.32
N MET A 125 13.20 0.32 -25.10
CA MET A 125 12.13 -0.52 -24.54
C MET A 125 11.02 0.34 -23.94
N LYS A 126 9.78 -0.03 -24.19
CA LYS A 126 8.61 0.65 -23.66
C LYS A 126 8.35 0.20 -22.23
N VAL A 127 8.64 1.08 -21.27
CA VAL A 127 8.40 0.85 -19.84
C VAL A 127 7.02 1.36 -19.45
N MET A 128 6.27 0.55 -18.68
CA MET A 128 5.05 0.99 -18.00
C MET A 128 5.18 0.78 -16.51
N ILE A 129 4.72 1.78 -15.74
CA ILE A 129 4.80 1.77 -14.28
C ILE A 129 3.39 1.79 -13.72
N ALA A 130 3.11 0.90 -12.78
CA ALA A 130 1.84 0.87 -12.10
C ALA A 130 2.01 0.67 -10.58
N ALA A 131 0.96 1.04 -9.85
CA ALA A 131 0.86 0.87 -8.40
C ALA A 131 -0.58 0.51 -8.00
N PRO A 132 -0.81 -0.09 -6.82
CA PRO A 132 -2.15 -0.50 -6.41
C PRO A 132 -3.09 0.68 -6.14
N THR A 133 -2.59 1.84 -5.72
CA THR A 133 -3.40 3.01 -5.37
C THR A 133 -3.01 4.26 -6.16
N GLY A 134 -3.94 5.23 -6.27
CA GLY A 134 -3.68 6.50 -6.95
C GLY A 134 -2.54 7.29 -6.31
N ARG A 135 -2.45 7.28 -4.98
CA ARG A 135 -1.37 7.95 -4.25
C ARG A 135 -0.01 7.32 -4.47
N ALA A 136 0.07 5.99 -4.44
CA ALA A 136 1.30 5.29 -4.76
C ALA A 136 1.74 5.57 -6.21
N ALA A 137 0.80 5.56 -7.17
CA ALA A 137 1.08 5.90 -8.56
C ALA A 137 1.57 7.35 -8.72
N LYS A 138 0.93 8.32 -8.04
CA LYS A 138 1.39 9.70 -8.04
C LYS A 138 2.78 9.83 -7.42
N ARG A 139 2.98 9.23 -6.24
CA ARG A 139 4.27 9.26 -5.53
C ARG A 139 5.41 8.75 -6.41
N ILE A 140 5.25 7.58 -7.06
CA ILE A 140 6.30 7.03 -7.91
C ILE A 140 6.51 7.91 -9.16
N SER A 141 5.45 8.53 -9.71
CA SER A 141 5.58 9.49 -10.80
C SER A 141 6.39 10.72 -10.39
N ASP A 142 6.08 11.31 -9.23
CA ASP A 142 6.80 12.48 -8.71
C ASP A 142 8.27 12.17 -8.41
N LEU A 143 8.54 10.97 -7.87
CA LEU A 143 9.90 10.55 -7.53
C LEU A 143 10.73 10.17 -8.74
N THR A 144 10.14 9.52 -9.74
CA THR A 144 10.89 9.01 -10.91
C THR A 144 10.91 9.99 -12.08
N GLY A 145 9.92 10.86 -12.19
CA GLY A 145 9.66 11.70 -13.35
C GLY A 145 8.88 10.97 -14.46
N TYR A 146 8.54 9.70 -14.28
CA TYR A 146 7.80 8.89 -15.25
C TYR A 146 6.35 8.74 -14.87
N GLN A 147 5.46 8.77 -15.85
CA GLN A 147 4.03 8.63 -15.61
C GLN A 147 3.70 7.21 -15.15
N ALA A 148 3.18 7.08 -13.93
CA ALA A 148 2.62 5.84 -13.41
C ALA A 148 1.09 5.90 -13.36
N LYS A 149 0.44 4.73 -13.46
CA LYS A 149 -1.01 4.56 -13.37
C LYS A 149 -1.35 3.61 -12.22
N THR A 150 -2.59 3.63 -11.74
CA THR A 150 -3.04 2.51 -10.92
C THR A 150 -3.17 1.25 -11.77
N ILE A 151 -2.97 0.06 -11.16
CA ILE A 151 -3.18 -1.22 -11.87
C ILE A 151 -4.57 -1.26 -12.49
N HIS A 152 -5.60 -0.83 -11.77
CA HIS A 152 -6.98 -0.76 -12.27
C HIS A 152 -7.11 0.14 -13.51
N ARG A 153 -6.48 1.32 -13.53
CA ARG A 153 -6.46 2.22 -14.70
C ARG A 153 -5.65 1.66 -15.85
N LEU A 154 -4.58 0.94 -15.53
CA LEU A 154 -3.76 0.28 -16.54
C LEU A 154 -4.57 -0.81 -17.26
N LEU A 155 -5.36 -1.57 -16.51
CA LEU A 155 -6.21 -2.64 -17.03
C LEU A 155 -7.53 -2.14 -17.66
N GLU A 156 -7.83 -0.83 -17.54
CA GLU A 156 -9.06 -0.20 -18.02
C GLU A 156 -10.32 -0.92 -17.54
N VAL A 157 -10.71 -0.57 -16.31
CA VAL A 157 -11.93 -1.11 -15.70
C VAL A 157 -13.16 -0.70 -16.49
N GLY A 158 -14.02 -1.65 -16.78
CA GLY A 158 -15.33 -1.47 -17.38
C GLY A 158 -16.37 -2.36 -16.70
N TYR A 159 -17.59 -2.31 -17.17
CA TYR A 159 -18.66 -3.21 -16.73
C TYR A 159 -19.05 -4.11 -17.89
N ASP A 160 -19.33 -5.37 -17.60
CA ASP A 160 -19.91 -6.28 -18.60
C ASP A 160 -21.43 -6.06 -18.74
N SER A 161 -22.07 -6.85 -19.60
CA SER A 161 -23.52 -6.79 -19.83
C SER A 161 -24.39 -7.14 -18.61
N THR A 162 -23.78 -7.76 -17.58
CA THR A 162 -24.45 -8.11 -16.31
C THR A 162 -24.19 -7.08 -15.21
N GLY A 163 -23.42 -6.01 -15.51
CA GLY A 163 -23.01 -5.00 -14.53
C GLY A 163 -21.84 -5.43 -13.63
N GLN A 164 -21.19 -6.55 -13.93
CA GLN A 164 -20.00 -6.98 -13.20
C GLN A 164 -18.75 -6.25 -13.70
N LEU A 165 -17.86 -5.98 -12.77
CA LEU A 165 -16.59 -5.29 -13.03
C LEU A 165 -15.68 -6.18 -13.87
N LYS A 166 -15.28 -5.71 -15.06
CA LYS A 166 -14.41 -6.42 -15.98
C LYS A 166 -13.27 -5.52 -16.43
N PHE A 167 -12.09 -6.11 -16.61
CA PHE A 167 -10.96 -5.43 -17.21
C PHE A 167 -10.98 -5.55 -18.73
N LYS A 168 -10.69 -4.46 -19.45
CA LYS A 168 -10.59 -4.47 -20.90
C LYS A 168 -9.29 -5.09 -21.39
N HIS A 169 -8.20 -4.90 -20.61
CA HIS A 169 -6.95 -5.57 -20.88
C HIS A 169 -6.93 -6.93 -20.20
N ASP A 170 -6.75 -7.97 -21.01
CA ASP A 170 -6.71 -9.36 -20.62
C ASP A 170 -5.78 -10.14 -21.57
N ARG A 171 -5.85 -11.47 -21.57
CA ARG A 171 -5.07 -12.33 -22.46
C ARG A 171 -5.31 -12.07 -23.95
N ASN A 172 -6.51 -11.68 -24.34
CA ASN A 172 -6.91 -11.43 -25.73
C ASN A 172 -6.56 -10.00 -26.18
N ASN A 173 -6.48 -9.09 -25.25
CA ASN A 173 -6.12 -7.68 -25.46
C ASN A 173 -5.04 -7.23 -24.48
N PRO A 174 -3.80 -7.73 -24.60
CA PRO A 174 -2.76 -7.45 -23.63
C PRO A 174 -2.28 -6.01 -23.69
N VAL A 175 -1.79 -5.51 -22.57
CA VAL A 175 -1.13 -4.22 -22.44
C VAL A 175 0.13 -4.20 -23.32
N SER A 176 0.31 -3.12 -24.09
CA SER A 176 1.46 -2.97 -24.98
C SER A 176 2.64 -2.33 -24.25
N CYS A 177 3.51 -3.15 -23.67
CA CYS A 177 4.78 -2.75 -23.07
C CYS A 177 5.80 -3.88 -23.18
N ASP A 178 7.08 -3.52 -23.06
CA ASP A 178 8.21 -4.45 -23.03
C ASP A 178 8.63 -4.75 -21.60
N VAL A 179 8.40 -3.78 -20.69
CA VAL A 179 8.70 -3.87 -19.26
C VAL A 179 7.53 -3.32 -18.44
N MET A 180 7.06 -4.12 -17.52
CA MET A 180 6.05 -3.74 -16.51
C MET A 180 6.72 -3.61 -15.15
N ILE A 181 6.56 -2.46 -14.52
CA ILE A 181 7.07 -2.19 -13.17
C ILE A 181 5.89 -1.98 -12.24
N ILE A 182 5.86 -2.72 -11.14
CA ILE A 182 4.82 -2.59 -10.11
C ILE A 182 5.48 -2.14 -8.82
N ASP A 183 5.13 -0.94 -8.36
CA ASP A 183 5.56 -0.43 -7.05
C ASP A 183 4.49 -0.70 -5.97
N GLU A 184 4.88 -0.66 -4.70
CA GLU A 184 4.05 -0.98 -3.53
C GLU A 184 3.38 -2.37 -3.64
N MET A 185 4.15 -3.38 -4.09
CA MET A 185 3.66 -4.74 -4.34
C MET A 185 3.07 -5.41 -3.09
N SER A 186 3.45 -4.99 -1.88
CA SER A 186 2.86 -5.48 -0.62
C SER A 186 1.35 -5.26 -0.52
N MET A 187 0.80 -4.28 -1.24
CA MET A 187 -0.62 -3.94 -1.23
C MET A 187 -1.44 -4.67 -2.31
N VAL A 188 -0.80 -5.41 -3.21
CA VAL A 188 -1.47 -6.11 -4.32
C VAL A 188 -1.99 -7.46 -3.83
N ASP A 189 -3.27 -7.75 -4.04
CA ASP A 189 -3.87 -9.05 -3.72
C ASP A 189 -3.81 -10.04 -4.89
N SER A 190 -4.15 -11.32 -4.63
CA SER A 190 -4.03 -12.40 -5.61
C SER A 190 -4.90 -12.20 -6.84
N ILE A 191 -6.11 -11.69 -6.69
CA ILE A 191 -7.05 -11.48 -7.81
C ILE A 191 -6.56 -10.37 -8.73
N LEU A 192 -6.14 -9.24 -8.15
CA LEU A 192 -5.63 -8.12 -8.93
C LEU A 192 -4.32 -8.46 -9.65
N PHE A 193 -3.45 -9.25 -9.00
CA PHE A 193 -2.20 -9.70 -9.60
C PHE A 193 -2.43 -10.72 -10.72
N GLU A 194 -3.35 -11.66 -10.53
CA GLU A 194 -3.80 -12.56 -11.60
C GLU A 194 -4.28 -11.79 -12.82
N ALA A 195 -5.18 -10.82 -12.62
CA ALA A 195 -5.70 -9.98 -13.70
C ALA A 195 -4.58 -9.23 -14.45
N LEU A 196 -3.61 -8.68 -13.73
CA LEU A 196 -2.44 -8.04 -14.32
C LEU A 196 -1.61 -9.02 -15.15
N LEU A 197 -1.30 -10.19 -14.62
CA LEU A 197 -0.52 -11.21 -15.33
C LEU A 197 -1.24 -11.73 -16.59
N ARG A 198 -2.58 -11.80 -16.56
CA ARG A 198 -3.39 -12.15 -17.76
C ARG A 198 -3.28 -11.07 -18.85
N ALA A 199 -3.17 -9.81 -18.45
CA ALA A 199 -3.04 -8.68 -19.37
C ALA A 199 -1.60 -8.46 -19.88
N MET A 200 -0.63 -9.22 -19.38
CA MET A 200 0.77 -9.11 -19.82
C MET A 200 1.13 -10.15 -20.89
N LYS A 201 1.91 -9.77 -21.91
CA LYS A 201 2.54 -10.72 -22.82
C LYS A 201 3.61 -11.54 -22.10
N LEU A 202 3.90 -12.76 -22.58
CA LEU A 202 5.01 -13.57 -22.04
C LEU A 202 6.38 -12.90 -22.28
N SER A 203 6.49 -12.14 -23.37
CA SER A 203 7.70 -11.37 -23.70
C SER A 203 7.87 -10.09 -22.91
N CYS A 204 6.92 -9.72 -22.05
CA CYS A 204 7.02 -8.55 -21.18
C CYS A 204 7.77 -8.90 -19.91
N ARG A 205 8.81 -8.14 -19.57
CA ARG A 205 9.55 -8.28 -18.32
C ARG A 205 8.73 -7.72 -17.17
N LEU A 206 8.83 -8.34 -15.98
CA LEU A 206 8.11 -7.90 -14.78
C LEU A 206 9.09 -7.57 -13.66
N ILE A 207 9.02 -6.34 -13.17
CA ILE A 207 9.77 -5.87 -12.01
C ILE A 207 8.78 -5.48 -10.93
N MET A 208 8.88 -6.13 -9.78
CA MET A 208 8.04 -5.87 -8.62
C MET A 208 8.86 -5.24 -7.51
N VAL A 209 8.40 -4.08 -7.04
CA VAL A 209 9.07 -3.32 -5.97
C VAL A 209 8.13 -3.24 -4.77
N GLY A 210 8.67 -3.49 -3.58
CA GLY A 210 7.86 -3.41 -2.36
C GLY A 210 8.68 -3.58 -1.09
N ASP A 211 7.99 -3.52 0.01
CA ASP A 211 8.55 -3.73 1.34
C ASP A 211 7.74 -4.85 2.03
N SER A 212 8.37 -6.01 2.20
CA SER A 212 7.74 -7.22 2.76
C SER A 212 7.39 -7.10 4.25
N ASP A 213 7.92 -6.10 4.92
CA ASP A 213 7.69 -5.87 6.35
C ASP A 213 6.55 -4.87 6.60
N GLN A 214 6.08 -4.17 5.57
CA GLN A 214 4.86 -3.37 5.66
C GLN A 214 3.60 -4.24 5.77
N LEU A 215 2.46 -3.58 5.97
CA LEU A 215 1.17 -4.25 5.99
C LEU A 215 0.89 -4.91 4.65
N PRO A 216 0.35 -6.15 4.65
CA PRO A 216 -0.06 -6.81 3.43
C PRO A 216 -1.32 -6.16 2.82
N SER A 217 -1.70 -6.63 1.62
CA SER A 217 -2.93 -6.23 0.93
C SER A 217 -4.18 -6.38 1.82
N VAL A 218 -5.22 -5.59 1.58
CA VAL A 218 -6.52 -5.78 2.25
C VAL A 218 -7.20 -7.05 1.74
N GLY A 219 -7.11 -7.31 0.43
CA GLY A 219 -7.58 -8.56 -0.19
C GLY A 219 -6.77 -9.79 0.20
N ALA A 220 -7.21 -10.96 -0.24
CA ALA A 220 -6.58 -12.24 0.09
C ALA A 220 -5.20 -12.41 -0.59
N GLY A 221 -4.37 -13.25 0.00
CA GLY A 221 -3.02 -13.55 -0.45
C GLY A 221 -1.93 -12.81 0.34
N ASN A 222 -0.70 -13.24 0.17
CA ASN A 222 0.50 -12.61 0.74
C ASN A 222 1.63 -12.61 -0.30
N LEU A 223 1.29 -12.15 -1.50
CA LEU A 223 2.05 -12.33 -2.73
C LEU A 223 3.53 -12.03 -2.59
N LEU A 224 3.87 -10.80 -2.18
CA LEU A 224 5.26 -10.37 -2.11
C LEU A 224 6.07 -11.27 -1.17
N LYS A 225 5.50 -11.59 -0.02
CA LYS A 225 6.18 -12.46 0.95
C LYS A 225 6.28 -13.89 0.47
N ASP A 226 5.21 -14.45 -0.09
CA ASP A 226 5.21 -15.83 -0.60
C ASP A 226 6.22 -15.99 -1.75
N MET A 227 6.35 -14.99 -2.62
CA MET A 227 7.34 -14.95 -3.69
C MET A 227 8.78 -14.87 -3.17
N ILE A 228 9.03 -14.08 -2.13
CA ILE A 228 10.34 -14.01 -1.50
C ILE A 228 10.67 -15.31 -0.77
N ASP A 229 9.73 -15.83 0.01
CA ASP A 229 9.93 -16.99 0.88
C ASP A 229 10.00 -18.32 0.09
N CYS A 230 9.54 -18.38 -1.17
CA CYS A 230 9.66 -19.59 -2.00
C CYS A 230 11.11 -19.89 -2.43
N GLY A 231 11.99 -18.87 -2.43
CA GLY A 231 13.42 -19.03 -2.74
C GLY A 231 13.74 -19.49 -4.18
N ARG A 232 12.75 -19.52 -5.08
CA ARG A 232 12.89 -20.01 -6.47
C ARG A 232 12.84 -18.89 -7.51
N LEU A 233 12.54 -17.67 -7.08
CA LEU A 233 12.41 -16.48 -7.92
C LEU A 233 13.65 -15.60 -7.79
N THR A 234 13.87 -14.75 -8.79
CA THR A 234 14.92 -13.71 -8.74
C THR A 234 14.49 -12.62 -7.77
N VAL A 235 15.14 -12.57 -6.61
CA VAL A 235 14.85 -11.61 -5.53
C VAL A 235 16.15 -10.90 -5.14
N VAL A 236 16.11 -9.57 -5.09
CA VAL A 236 17.17 -8.78 -4.49
C VAL A 236 16.61 -8.00 -3.30
N GLN A 237 17.19 -8.22 -2.14
CA GLN A 237 16.85 -7.53 -0.92
C GLN A 237 17.91 -6.46 -0.62
N LEU A 238 17.51 -5.19 -0.72
CA LEU A 238 18.37 -4.07 -0.33
C LEU A 238 18.38 -3.94 1.20
N THR A 239 19.53 -4.18 1.81
CA THR A 239 19.69 -4.14 3.26
C THR A 239 20.56 -2.97 3.73
N GLU A 240 21.37 -2.41 2.83
CA GLU A 240 22.25 -1.29 3.14
C GLU A 240 21.46 0.01 3.30
N ILE A 241 21.59 0.65 4.46
CA ILE A 241 21.01 1.96 4.75
C ILE A 241 22.06 3.01 4.39
N PHE A 242 21.72 3.91 3.47
CA PHE A 242 22.64 4.96 3.06
C PHE A 242 22.94 5.95 4.18
N ARG A 243 24.16 6.50 4.18
CA ARG A 243 24.68 7.39 5.22
C ARG A 243 23.73 8.55 5.57
N GLN A 244 23.10 9.17 4.58
CA GLN A 244 22.13 10.22 4.82
C GLN A 244 20.88 9.72 5.56
N ALA A 245 20.43 8.51 5.21
CA ALA A 245 19.29 7.86 5.87
C ALA A 245 19.62 7.38 7.28
N GLN A 246 20.88 7.04 7.57
CA GLN A 246 21.32 6.66 8.91
C GLN A 246 21.27 7.82 9.91
N GLN A 247 21.25 9.08 9.45
CA GLN A 247 21.09 10.25 10.32
C GLN A 247 19.64 10.46 10.78
N SER A 248 18.67 9.83 10.12
CA SER A 248 17.27 9.90 10.48
C SER A 248 16.92 8.89 11.57
N ALA A 249 16.42 9.37 12.70
CA ALA A 249 15.93 8.52 13.78
C ALA A 249 14.64 7.80 13.38
N ILE A 250 13.84 8.33 12.47
CA ILE A 250 12.68 7.66 11.88
C ILE A 250 13.14 6.37 11.20
N ILE A 251 14.17 6.45 10.35
CA ILE A 251 14.66 5.30 9.57
C ILE A 251 15.36 4.28 10.50
N THR A 252 16.24 4.73 11.36
CA THR A 252 16.96 3.81 12.27
C THR A 252 16.01 3.11 13.24
N ASN A 253 15.01 3.82 13.79
CA ASN A 253 13.98 3.22 14.62
C ASN A 253 13.03 2.28 13.83
N ALA A 254 12.71 2.59 12.57
CA ALA A 254 11.94 1.68 11.72
C ALA A 254 12.66 0.33 11.56
N HIS A 255 13.97 0.34 11.30
CA HIS A 255 14.77 -0.88 11.21
C HIS A 255 14.82 -1.66 12.53
N LYS A 256 14.98 -0.97 13.67
CA LYS A 256 14.89 -1.61 14.99
C LYS A 256 13.53 -2.29 15.22
N ILE A 257 12.44 -1.59 14.90
CA ILE A 257 11.09 -2.15 15.04
C ILE A 257 10.94 -3.44 14.23
N VAL A 258 11.37 -3.46 12.97
CA VAL A 258 11.30 -4.67 12.12
C VAL A 258 12.10 -5.83 12.72
N SER A 259 13.31 -5.55 13.21
CA SER A 259 14.17 -6.55 13.85
C SER A 259 13.64 -7.03 15.22
N GLY A 260 12.59 -6.39 15.74
CA GLY A 260 12.03 -6.72 17.06
C GLY A 260 12.75 -6.04 18.23
N GLU A 261 13.58 -5.07 17.91
CA GLU A 261 14.25 -4.22 18.90
C GLU A 261 13.39 -2.99 19.19
N ASN A 262 13.39 -2.56 20.45
CA ASN A 262 12.66 -1.37 20.84
C ASN A 262 13.30 -0.12 20.20
N PRO A 263 12.48 0.81 19.68
CA PRO A 263 12.96 2.07 19.17
C PRO A 263 13.54 2.93 20.30
N VAL A 264 14.50 3.77 19.97
CA VAL A 264 15.02 4.78 20.91
C VAL A 264 14.04 5.92 21.00
N LEU A 265 13.48 6.17 22.18
CA LEU A 265 12.38 7.12 22.39
C LEU A 265 12.81 8.46 23.01
N ASP A 266 14.03 8.56 23.50
CA ASP A 266 14.56 9.70 24.27
C ASP A 266 15.60 10.53 23.50
N ILE A 267 15.57 10.48 22.17
CA ILE A 267 16.49 11.23 21.32
C ILE A 267 16.09 12.72 21.33
N LYS A 268 17.07 13.59 21.60
CA LYS A 268 16.92 15.05 21.48
C LYS A 268 17.37 15.49 20.09
N ASP A 269 16.80 16.59 19.61
CA ASP A 269 17.17 17.23 18.34
C ASP A 269 17.15 16.25 17.14
N SER A 270 16.04 15.50 17.01
CA SER A 270 15.87 14.49 15.98
C SER A 270 14.57 14.70 15.19
N ASP A 271 14.36 13.83 14.20
CA ASP A 271 13.11 13.77 13.42
C ASP A 271 12.08 12.81 14.02
N PHE A 272 12.38 12.17 15.18
CA PHE A 272 11.54 11.20 15.87
C PHE A 272 11.37 11.60 17.34
N PHE A 273 10.14 11.86 17.76
CA PHE A 273 9.82 12.25 19.13
C PHE A 273 8.83 11.29 19.77
N PHE A 274 8.99 11.08 21.07
CA PHE A 274 8.04 10.38 21.90
C PHE A 274 7.55 11.31 23.03
N MET A 275 6.23 11.47 23.15
CA MET A 275 5.60 12.29 24.18
C MET A 275 4.72 11.41 25.06
N GLN A 276 5.21 11.09 26.24
CA GLN A 276 4.47 10.21 27.16
C GLN A 276 3.17 10.85 27.62
N ARG A 277 2.07 10.12 27.44
CA ARG A 277 0.75 10.37 28.04
C ARG A 277 0.14 9.04 28.39
N LEU A 278 -0.49 8.96 29.57
CA LEU A 278 -1.11 7.73 30.06
C LEU A 278 -2.64 7.83 30.09
N ASP A 279 -3.17 9.03 30.03
CA ASP A 279 -4.60 9.33 29.93
C ASP A 279 -5.00 9.67 28.49
N SER A 280 -6.17 9.17 28.07
CA SER A 280 -6.66 9.36 26.70
C SER A 280 -7.04 10.80 26.38
N SER A 281 -7.60 11.52 27.37
CA SER A 281 -8.01 12.91 27.20
C SER A 281 -6.80 13.85 27.12
N GLU A 282 -5.75 13.56 27.91
CA GLU A 282 -4.47 14.30 27.79
C GLU A 282 -3.78 14.02 26.45
N ALA A 283 -3.79 12.77 25.99
CA ALA A 283 -3.24 12.41 24.69
C ALA A 283 -3.99 13.09 23.55
N GLU A 284 -5.31 13.10 23.57
CA GLU A 284 -6.17 13.77 22.58
C GLU A 284 -5.90 15.28 22.52
N ARG A 285 -5.84 15.94 23.69
CA ARG A 285 -5.52 17.36 23.76
C ARG A 285 -4.14 17.67 23.17
N LEU A 286 -3.14 16.84 23.51
CA LEU A 286 -1.80 17.01 22.98
C LEU A 286 -1.74 16.79 21.46
N VAL A 287 -2.44 15.78 20.93
CA VAL A 287 -2.56 15.56 19.47
C VAL A 287 -3.19 16.78 18.80
N SER A 288 -4.27 17.31 19.38
CA SER A 288 -4.95 18.50 18.87
C SER A 288 -4.06 19.75 18.90
N ASP A 289 -3.29 19.96 19.97
CA ASP A 289 -2.36 21.06 20.14
C ASP A 289 -1.18 20.97 19.14
N LEU A 290 -0.61 19.78 18.99
CA LEU A 290 0.43 19.51 17.99
C LEU A 290 -0.08 19.82 16.58
N TYR A 291 -1.26 19.34 16.24
CA TYR A 291 -1.85 19.48 14.90
C TYR A 291 -2.19 20.93 14.55
N LYS A 292 -2.81 21.65 15.50
CA LYS A 292 -3.32 23.02 15.28
C LYS A 292 -2.25 24.10 15.40
N GLU A 293 -1.38 23.98 16.43
CA GLU A 293 -0.50 25.09 16.82
C GLU A 293 0.99 24.77 16.74
N ARG A 294 1.42 23.69 17.42
CA ARG A 294 2.86 23.49 17.67
C ARG A 294 3.62 23.20 16.40
N LEU A 295 3.14 22.29 15.57
CA LEU A 295 3.82 21.94 14.31
C LEU A 295 3.73 23.06 13.27
N PRO A 296 2.57 23.71 13.06
CA PRO A 296 2.52 24.89 12.21
C PRO A 296 3.47 26.01 12.65
N LYS A 297 3.52 26.35 13.95
CA LYS A 297 4.40 27.40 14.47
C LYS A 297 5.88 27.05 14.41
N ALA A 298 6.25 25.82 14.73
CA ALA A 298 7.66 25.41 14.83
C ALA A 298 8.29 25.09 13.47
N TYR A 299 7.53 24.52 12.55
CA TYR A 299 8.04 24.00 11.28
C TYR A 299 7.36 24.62 10.03
N GLY A 300 6.36 25.46 10.20
CA GLY A 300 5.58 26.03 9.09
C GLY A 300 4.70 25.00 8.38
N TYR A 301 4.40 23.86 9.00
CA TYR A 301 3.62 22.80 8.38
C TYR A 301 2.14 23.13 8.29
N SER A 302 1.55 22.90 7.11
CA SER A 302 0.11 22.99 6.87
C SER A 302 -0.61 21.82 7.55
N PRO A 303 -1.63 22.07 8.38
CA PRO A 303 -2.48 21.01 8.92
C PRO A 303 -3.16 20.17 7.83
N PHE A 304 -3.40 20.73 6.67
CA PHE A 304 -4.10 20.06 5.58
C PHE A 304 -3.16 19.21 4.71
N ASP A 305 -1.96 19.72 4.41
CA ASP A 305 -1.08 19.11 3.42
C ASP A 305 0.08 18.34 4.05
N ASP A 306 0.63 18.82 5.17
CA ASP A 306 1.87 18.30 5.74
C ASP A 306 1.65 17.36 6.91
N ILE A 307 0.59 17.56 7.72
CA ILE A 307 0.39 16.84 8.96
C ILE A 307 -0.68 15.77 8.78
N GLN A 308 -0.40 14.55 9.27
CA GLN A 308 -1.38 13.47 9.31
C GLN A 308 -1.35 12.74 10.64
N VAL A 309 -2.54 12.54 11.26
CA VAL A 309 -2.68 11.65 12.41
C VAL A 309 -2.97 10.24 11.93
N LEU A 310 -2.18 9.26 12.38
CA LEU A 310 -2.32 7.85 12.03
C LEU A 310 -2.74 7.03 13.23
N CYS A 311 -3.94 6.47 13.19
CA CYS A 311 -4.49 5.68 14.29
C CYS A 311 -4.38 4.18 14.01
N PRO A 312 -4.03 3.35 15.00
CA PRO A 312 -4.10 1.89 14.89
C PRO A 312 -5.51 1.37 14.66
N SER A 313 -6.52 2.04 15.23
CA SER A 313 -7.92 1.61 15.22
C SER A 313 -8.88 2.70 14.74
N ARG A 314 -10.05 2.27 14.26
CA ARG A 314 -11.15 3.17 13.89
C ARG A 314 -11.95 3.63 15.11
N LYS A 315 -12.16 2.73 16.09
CA LYS A 315 -12.97 2.95 17.30
C LYS A 315 -12.07 3.18 18.51
N GLY A 316 -12.66 3.75 19.57
CA GLY A 316 -12.00 4.06 20.84
C GLY A 316 -11.67 5.54 20.97
N ALA A 317 -11.28 5.98 22.18
CA ALA A 317 -11.02 7.39 22.50
C ALA A 317 -9.96 8.03 21.58
N LEU A 318 -8.89 7.30 21.25
CA LEU A 318 -7.86 7.71 20.28
C LEU A 318 -8.05 7.04 18.90
N GLY A 319 -9.24 6.59 18.58
CA GLY A 319 -9.60 6.07 17.27
C GLY A 319 -9.92 7.17 16.28
N VAL A 320 -9.90 6.81 14.98
CA VAL A 320 -10.12 7.75 13.86
C VAL A 320 -11.42 8.54 14.03
N VAL A 321 -12.51 7.88 14.48
CA VAL A 321 -13.82 8.53 14.56
C VAL A 321 -13.83 9.68 15.56
N GLU A 322 -13.36 9.44 16.77
CA GLU A 322 -13.35 10.46 17.82
C GLU A 322 -12.31 11.53 17.56
N LEU A 323 -11.10 11.15 17.14
CA LEU A 323 -10.07 12.14 16.80
C LEU A 323 -10.46 13.04 15.64
N ASN A 324 -11.17 12.54 14.64
CA ASN A 324 -11.67 13.39 13.56
C ASN A 324 -12.67 14.43 14.05
N LYS A 325 -13.57 14.09 14.99
CA LYS A 325 -14.50 15.04 15.60
C LYS A 325 -13.75 16.11 16.40
N SER A 326 -12.80 15.69 17.23
CA SER A 326 -12.01 16.60 18.07
C SER A 326 -11.15 17.52 17.23
N LEU A 327 -10.45 16.98 16.22
CA LEU A 327 -9.61 17.77 15.32
C LEU A 327 -10.45 18.73 14.48
N GLN A 328 -11.59 18.30 13.94
CA GLN A 328 -12.51 19.20 13.24
C GLN A 328 -12.97 20.35 14.13
N ALA A 329 -13.33 20.07 15.38
CA ALA A 329 -13.79 21.10 16.31
C ALA A 329 -12.74 22.18 16.61
N VAL A 330 -11.44 21.83 16.57
CA VAL A 330 -10.35 22.79 16.81
C VAL A 330 -9.81 23.45 15.56
N ILE A 331 -9.82 22.74 14.40
CA ILE A 331 -9.28 23.23 13.13
C ILE A 331 -10.32 23.99 12.33
N ASN A 332 -11.52 23.42 12.23
CA ASN A 332 -12.65 23.96 11.46
C ASN A 332 -13.93 23.99 12.31
N PRO A 333 -13.97 24.84 13.36
CA PRO A 333 -15.11 24.94 14.26
C PRO A 333 -16.36 25.41 13.50
N PRO A 334 -17.58 25.12 14.02
CA PRO A 334 -18.81 25.64 13.46
C PRO A 334 -18.78 27.17 13.38
N ASP A 335 -19.05 27.73 12.21
CA ASP A 335 -19.20 29.17 11.98
C ASP A 335 -20.45 29.40 11.13
N LYS A 336 -21.24 30.45 11.45
CA LYS A 336 -22.43 30.86 10.68
C LYS A 336 -22.13 31.20 9.22
N LYS A 337 -20.88 31.56 8.92
CA LYS A 337 -20.41 31.86 7.56
C LYS A 337 -20.07 30.63 6.74
N LEU A 338 -19.83 29.48 7.38
CA LEU A 338 -19.49 28.23 6.71
C LEU A 338 -20.78 27.43 6.47
N ALA A 339 -20.92 26.95 5.25
CA ALA A 339 -21.99 26.00 4.96
C ALA A 339 -21.60 24.60 5.46
N GLU A 340 -22.59 23.88 5.98
CA GLU A 340 -22.38 22.51 6.46
C GLU A 340 -23.53 21.60 6.01
N VAL A 341 -23.23 20.32 5.87
CA VAL A 341 -24.18 19.25 5.55
C VAL A 341 -23.98 18.08 6.48
N LYS A 342 -25.07 17.47 6.92
CA LYS A 342 -25.03 16.28 7.78
C LYS A 342 -24.88 15.04 6.91
N GLY A 343 -23.78 14.31 7.07
CA GLY A 343 -23.60 12.97 6.56
C GLY A 343 -24.05 11.92 7.59
N MET A 344 -23.78 10.65 7.31
CA MET A 344 -24.16 9.54 8.20
C MET A 344 -23.43 9.57 9.56
N GLN A 345 -22.14 9.83 9.55
CA GLN A 345 -21.27 9.77 10.73
C GLN A 345 -20.70 11.14 11.15
N TYR A 346 -20.54 12.04 10.20
CA TYR A 346 -19.91 13.35 10.38
C TYR A 346 -20.81 14.47 9.86
N VAL A 347 -20.57 15.69 10.36
CA VAL A 347 -21.02 16.91 9.73
C VAL A 347 -19.88 17.43 8.88
N PHE A 348 -20.10 17.58 7.58
CA PHE A 348 -19.12 18.13 6.67
C PHE A 348 -19.32 19.62 6.49
N ARG A 349 -18.23 20.39 6.50
CA ARG A 349 -18.22 21.86 6.37
C ARG A 349 -17.31 22.32 5.26
N ASP A 350 -17.54 23.52 4.74
CA ASP A 350 -16.54 24.19 3.91
C ASP A 350 -15.18 24.12 4.62
N ASN A 351 -14.12 23.86 3.89
CA ASN A 351 -12.73 23.70 4.34
C ASN A 351 -12.42 22.40 5.12
N ASP A 352 -13.32 21.45 5.25
CA ASP A 352 -12.97 20.17 5.89
C ASP A 352 -12.02 19.33 5.03
N LYS A 353 -11.05 18.70 5.71
CA LYS A 353 -10.19 17.67 5.11
C LYS A 353 -10.96 16.34 5.08
N VAL A 354 -11.14 15.78 3.88
CA VAL A 354 -11.94 14.57 3.66
C VAL A 354 -11.18 13.52 2.87
N MET A 355 -11.64 12.28 2.94
CA MET A 355 -11.08 11.17 2.17
C MET A 355 -12.20 10.36 1.53
N GLN A 356 -12.00 10.00 0.26
CA GLN A 356 -12.82 9.01 -0.44
C GLN A 356 -12.58 7.62 0.16
N THR A 357 -13.66 6.89 0.45
CA THR A 357 -13.59 5.59 1.15
C THR A 357 -13.84 4.38 0.26
N LYS A 358 -14.33 4.61 -0.97
CA LYS A 358 -14.62 3.59 -1.98
C LYS A 358 -14.06 4.04 -3.33
N ASN A 359 -13.74 3.11 -4.23
CA ASN A 359 -13.46 3.48 -5.61
C ASN A 359 -14.77 3.90 -6.28
N ASN A 360 -14.78 5.08 -6.88
CA ASN A 360 -15.90 5.54 -7.69
C ASN A 360 -15.35 6.04 -9.04
N TYR A 361 -15.62 5.29 -10.09
CA TYR A 361 -15.10 5.53 -11.44
C TYR A 361 -15.92 6.56 -12.22
N ASP A 362 -17.12 6.89 -11.74
CA ASP A 362 -18.10 7.73 -12.45
C ASP A 362 -17.99 9.21 -12.06
N ILE A 363 -17.35 9.51 -10.92
CA ILE A 363 -17.18 10.89 -10.46
C ILE A 363 -16.31 11.65 -11.47
N ILE A 364 -16.89 12.68 -12.07
CA ILE A 364 -16.20 13.56 -13.01
C ILE A 364 -15.41 14.61 -12.20
N TRP A 365 -14.17 14.79 -12.58
CA TRP A 365 -13.32 15.86 -12.03
C TRP A 365 -12.79 16.76 -13.15
N LYS A 366 -12.48 18.01 -12.80
CA LYS A 366 -11.86 19.00 -13.68
C LYS A 366 -10.56 19.52 -13.06
N ARG A 367 -9.54 19.75 -13.89
CA ARG A 367 -8.25 20.29 -13.50
C ARG A 367 -7.63 21.05 -14.68
N ASP A 368 -7.34 22.34 -14.50
CA ASP A 368 -6.62 23.18 -15.48
C ASP A 368 -7.14 23.07 -16.93
N GLY A 369 -8.47 22.97 -17.09
CA GLY A 369 -9.11 22.81 -18.41
C GLY A 369 -9.22 21.36 -18.91
N GLU A 370 -8.58 20.43 -18.25
CA GLU A 370 -8.76 19.00 -18.48
C GLU A 370 -9.93 18.45 -17.68
N SER A 371 -10.54 17.41 -18.15
CA SER A 371 -11.55 16.64 -17.41
C SER A 371 -11.22 15.17 -17.44
N GLY A 372 -11.57 14.48 -16.38
CA GLY A 372 -11.42 13.03 -16.29
C GLY A 372 -12.46 12.43 -15.35
N THR A 373 -12.41 11.12 -15.18
CA THR A 373 -13.31 10.39 -14.28
C THR A 373 -12.54 9.60 -13.25
N GLY A 374 -13.20 9.32 -12.13
CA GLY A 374 -12.72 8.47 -11.05
C GLY A 374 -12.01 9.20 -9.93
N ILE A 375 -12.59 9.05 -8.73
CA ILE A 375 -11.97 9.35 -7.43
C ILE A 375 -11.90 8.02 -6.65
N PHE A 376 -10.75 7.73 -6.07
CA PHE A 376 -10.45 6.39 -5.57
C PHE A 376 -10.31 6.33 -4.05
N ASN A 377 -10.50 5.14 -3.51
CA ASN A 377 -10.32 4.87 -2.10
C ASN A 377 -8.92 5.34 -1.63
N GLY A 378 -8.91 6.16 -0.59
CA GLY A 378 -7.70 6.78 -0.05
C GLY A 378 -7.38 8.17 -0.63
N ASP A 379 -8.03 8.64 -1.71
CA ASP A 379 -7.84 10.00 -2.20
C ASP A 379 -8.29 10.99 -1.11
N ILE A 380 -7.40 11.89 -0.69
CA ILE A 380 -7.68 12.96 0.27
C ILE A 380 -7.90 14.26 -0.49
N GLY A 381 -8.89 15.02 -0.05
CA GLY A 381 -9.21 16.34 -0.58
C GLY A 381 -9.69 17.30 0.49
N THR A 382 -9.96 18.51 0.06
CA THR A 382 -10.54 19.57 0.91
C THR A 382 -11.88 19.98 0.34
N ILE A 383 -12.89 20.11 1.19
CA ILE A 383 -14.20 20.65 0.78
C ILE A 383 -14.03 22.13 0.46
N VAL A 384 -14.18 22.47 -0.80
CA VAL A 384 -14.13 23.86 -1.26
C VAL A 384 -15.41 24.58 -0.91
N LYS A 385 -16.58 23.92 -1.15
CA LYS A 385 -17.87 24.52 -0.93
C LYS A 385 -18.99 23.51 -0.76
N VAL A 386 -19.87 23.74 0.22
CA VAL A 386 -21.15 23.06 0.37
C VAL A 386 -22.25 23.95 -0.22
N ARG A 387 -22.89 23.48 -1.31
CA ARG A 387 -24.00 24.17 -2.00
C ARG A 387 -25.32 23.51 -1.61
N LYS A 388 -25.95 24.01 -0.53
CA LYS A 388 -27.18 23.40 0.01
C LYS A 388 -28.33 23.43 -0.97
N ASN A 389 -28.47 24.50 -1.75
CA ASN A 389 -29.59 24.66 -2.70
C ASN A 389 -29.50 23.65 -3.87
N ASP A 390 -28.30 23.25 -4.23
CA ASP A 390 -28.04 22.34 -5.34
C ASP A 390 -27.85 20.88 -4.85
N ASN A 391 -27.85 20.66 -3.54
CA ASN A 391 -27.50 19.37 -2.90
C ASN A 391 -26.11 18.83 -3.34
N ILE A 392 -25.13 19.74 -3.47
CA ILE A 392 -23.79 19.41 -3.97
C ILE A 392 -22.73 19.82 -2.94
N VAL A 393 -21.69 18.98 -2.81
CA VAL A 393 -20.42 19.31 -2.15
C VAL A 393 -19.32 19.33 -3.20
N VAL A 394 -18.60 20.43 -3.29
CA VAL A 394 -17.44 20.60 -4.20
C VAL A 394 -16.17 20.29 -3.41
N ILE A 395 -15.37 19.36 -3.92
CA ILE A 395 -14.16 18.90 -3.25
C ILE A 395 -12.97 19.03 -4.20
N ASP A 396 -11.88 19.56 -3.68
CA ASP A 396 -10.58 19.59 -4.36
C ASP A 396 -9.74 18.40 -3.90
N PHE A 397 -9.50 17.45 -4.77
CA PHE A 397 -8.58 16.33 -4.58
C PHE A 397 -7.24 16.64 -5.27
N GLU A 398 -6.40 17.44 -4.63
CA GLU A 398 -5.07 17.82 -5.15
C GLU A 398 -5.12 18.45 -6.56
N GLY A 399 -5.98 19.44 -6.73
CA GLY A 399 -6.22 20.17 -7.98
C GLY A 399 -7.29 19.54 -8.88
N ARG A 400 -7.79 18.34 -8.57
CA ARG A 400 -8.93 17.71 -9.25
C ARG A 400 -10.23 18.13 -8.54
N ILE A 401 -10.93 19.09 -9.10
CA ILE A 401 -12.20 19.58 -8.55
C ILE A 401 -13.33 18.64 -8.96
N ALA A 402 -13.98 18.03 -7.98
CA ALA A 402 -15.10 17.11 -8.19
C ALA A 402 -16.36 17.59 -7.45
N GLU A 403 -17.53 17.33 -8.04
CA GLU A 403 -18.82 17.63 -7.46
C GLU A 403 -19.48 16.33 -6.97
N TYR A 404 -19.92 16.33 -5.72
CA TYR A 404 -20.57 15.21 -5.05
C TYR A 404 -22.02 15.56 -4.72
N GLY A 405 -22.97 14.81 -5.23
CA GLY A 405 -24.33 14.85 -4.71
C GLY A 405 -24.38 14.39 -3.24
N PHE A 406 -25.37 14.85 -2.49
CA PHE A 406 -25.48 14.50 -1.06
C PHE A 406 -25.65 12.99 -0.84
N GLU A 407 -26.16 12.25 -1.81
CA GLU A 407 -26.25 10.78 -1.80
C GLU A 407 -24.87 10.10 -1.79
N LEU A 408 -23.83 10.75 -2.32
CA LEU A 408 -22.48 10.22 -2.36
C LEU A 408 -21.67 10.52 -1.08
N LEU A 409 -22.22 11.28 -0.13
CA LEU A 409 -21.52 11.62 1.12
C LEU A 409 -21.22 10.39 2.00
N GLU A 410 -21.92 9.28 1.82
CA GLU A 410 -21.60 8.01 2.46
C GLU A 410 -20.22 7.45 2.05
N GLN A 411 -19.68 7.89 0.91
CA GLN A 411 -18.37 7.51 0.40
C GLN A 411 -17.25 8.41 0.95
N LEU A 412 -17.57 9.38 1.79
CA LEU A 412 -16.62 10.33 2.37
C LEU A 412 -16.49 10.14 3.87
N GLU A 413 -15.28 10.35 4.36
CA GLU A 413 -14.96 10.48 5.79
C GLU A 413 -14.10 11.71 6.03
N LEU A 414 -14.15 12.28 7.24
CA LEU A 414 -13.16 13.27 7.66
C LEU A 414 -11.76 12.62 7.66
N ALA A 415 -10.75 13.38 7.30
CA ALA A 415 -9.39 12.85 7.08
C ALA A 415 -8.31 13.58 7.88
N TYR A 416 -8.64 14.30 8.95
CA TYR A 416 -7.65 14.83 9.89
C TYR A 416 -6.87 13.69 10.56
N ALA A 417 -7.58 12.61 10.91
CA ALA A 417 -7.03 11.34 11.35
C ALA A 417 -7.49 10.21 10.42
N ILE A 418 -6.60 9.29 10.07
CA ILE A 418 -6.89 8.09 9.27
C ILE A 418 -6.29 6.85 9.93
N THR A 419 -6.75 5.66 9.54
CA THR A 419 -6.10 4.43 10.00
C THR A 419 -4.76 4.22 9.31
N VAL A 420 -3.83 3.52 9.97
CA VAL A 420 -2.54 3.13 9.35
C VAL A 420 -2.76 2.36 8.05
N HIS A 421 -3.77 1.50 7.96
CA HIS A 421 -4.10 0.78 6.72
C HIS A 421 -4.44 1.73 5.57
N LYS A 422 -5.19 2.80 5.83
CA LYS A 422 -5.56 3.81 4.82
C LYS A 422 -4.42 4.76 4.45
N SER A 423 -3.31 4.76 5.20
CA SER A 423 -2.10 5.52 4.87
C SER A 423 -1.12 4.77 3.96
N GLN A 424 -1.36 3.48 3.66
CA GLN A 424 -0.51 2.72 2.75
C GLN A 424 -0.40 3.40 1.39
N GLY A 425 0.80 3.37 0.78
CA GLY A 425 1.11 4.08 -0.46
C GLY A 425 1.21 5.61 -0.33
N SER A 426 0.98 6.17 0.87
CA SER A 426 1.11 7.61 1.15
C SER A 426 2.30 7.89 2.06
N GLU A 427 2.83 9.11 1.97
CA GLU A 427 3.84 9.64 2.89
C GLU A 427 3.49 11.09 3.24
N PHE A 428 3.80 11.51 4.46
CA PHE A 428 3.47 12.83 4.99
C PHE A 428 4.72 13.50 5.57
N ASN A 429 4.81 14.82 5.50
CA ASN A 429 5.94 15.54 6.07
C ASN A 429 6.02 15.34 7.59
N ALA A 430 4.88 15.39 8.28
CA ALA A 430 4.78 15.13 9.71
C ALA A 430 3.69 14.10 10.01
N VAL A 431 4.01 13.12 10.83
CA VAL A 431 3.07 12.09 11.28
C VAL A 431 2.95 12.13 12.80
N ILE A 432 1.71 12.08 13.30
CA ILE A 432 1.40 11.93 14.73
C ILE A 432 0.73 10.58 14.93
N ILE A 433 1.27 9.75 15.84
CA ILE A 433 0.72 8.43 16.16
C ILE A 433 0.25 8.42 17.61
N PRO A 434 -1.06 8.48 17.88
CA PRO A 434 -1.61 8.28 19.23
C PRO A 434 -1.56 6.77 19.57
N LEU A 435 -0.89 6.42 20.69
CA LEU A 435 -0.60 5.03 21.04
C LEU A 435 -0.66 4.79 22.56
N LEU A 436 -1.84 4.51 23.10
CA LEU A 436 -2.02 4.21 24.52
C LEU A 436 -2.17 2.72 24.86
N GLY A 437 -2.36 1.90 23.85
CA GLY A 437 -2.74 0.52 23.97
C GLY A 437 -4.19 0.32 23.52
N GLY A 438 -4.58 -0.92 23.34
CA GLY A 438 -5.90 -1.24 22.83
C GLY A 438 -6.04 -2.73 22.52
N PHE A 439 -6.84 -3.04 21.53
CA PHE A 439 -7.13 -4.41 21.15
C PHE A 439 -5.90 -5.11 20.54
N ASP A 440 -5.37 -6.13 21.20
CA ASP A 440 -4.11 -6.81 20.85
C ASP A 440 -4.00 -7.26 19.38
N LYS A 441 -5.14 -7.56 18.74
CA LYS A 441 -5.16 -7.95 17.31
C LYS A 441 -4.76 -6.82 16.36
N LEU A 442 -4.86 -5.55 16.79
CA LEU A 442 -4.48 -4.36 16.02
C LEU A 442 -3.15 -3.76 16.45
N TYR A 443 -2.57 -4.25 17.57
CA TYR A 443 -1.34 -3.72 18.14
C TYR A 443 -0.20 -4.70 17.89
N TYR A 444 0.34 -4.70 16.65
CA TYR A 444 1.41 -5.59 16.22
C TYR A 444 2.51 -4.84 15.44
N ARG A 445 3.67 -5.47 15.36
CA ARG A 445 4.92 -4.90 14.87
C ARG A 445 4.80 -4.25 13.48
N ASN A 446 4.26 -4.97 12.49
CA ASN A 446 4.16 -4.46 11.12
C ASN A 446 3.24 -3.24 11.00
N LEU A 447 2.21 -3.13 11.87
CA LEU A 447 1.35 -1.93 11.90
C LEU A 447 2.16 -0.71 12.38
N LEU A 448 2.92 -0.86 13.47
CA LEU A 448 3.78 0.21 13.98
C LEU A 448 4.84 0.60 12.94
N TYR A 449 5.51 -0.39 12.35
CA TYR A 449 6.49 -0.18 11.30
C TYR A 449 5.91 0.59 10.12
N THR A 450 4.75 0.16 9.62
CA THR A 450 4.07 0.85 8.52
C THR A 450 3.71 2.29 8.89
N ALA A 451 3.23 2.54 10.12
CA ALA A 451 2.91 3.90 10.57
C ALA A 451 4.16 4.80 10.65
N VAL A 452 5.26 4.28 11.20
CA VAL A 452 6.53 5.00 11.31
C VAL A 452 7.09 5.36 9.94
N THR A 453 7.06 4.42 8.99
CA THR A 453 7.57 4.63 7.63
C THR A 453 6.71 5.56 6.76
N ARG A 454 5.57 6.05 7.25
CA ARG A 454 4.78 7.10 6.57
C ARG A 454 5.31 8.51 6.79
N ALA A 455 6.18 8.72 7.77
CA ALA A 455 6.77 10.02 8.06
C ALA A 455 8.01 10.29 7.19
N LYS A 456 8.04 11.47 6.54
CA LYS A 456 9.20 11.92 5.75
C LYS A 456 10.20 12.72 6.55
N LYS A 457 9.72 13.66 7.39
CA LYS A 457 10.56 14.67 8.06
C LYS A 457 10.38 14.70 9.55
N LEU A 458 9.21 14.31 10.06
CA LEU A 458 8.90 14.38 11.48
C LEU A 458 7.93 13.30 11.89
N LEU A 459 8.25 12.58 12.95
CA LEU A 459 7.37 11.62 13.59
C LEU A 459 7.21 11.93 15.07
N ILE A 460 5.97 11.94 15.54
CA ILE A 460 5.66 12.10 16.95
C ILE A 460 4.74 10.97 17.41
N ILE A 461 5.20 10.16 18.36
CA ILE A 461 4.35 9.19 19.05
C ILE A 461 3.85 9.83 20.34
N VAL A 462 2.52 9.86 20.52
CA VAL A 462 1.88 10.38 21.73
C VAL A 462 1.22 9.21 22.46
N GLY A 463 1.73 8.84 23.64
CA GLY A 463 1.10 7.74 24.37
C GLY A 463 1.98 7.04 25.38
N SER A 464 1.85 5.71 25.45
CA SER A 464 2.52 4.86 26.43
C SER A 464 3.71 4.12 25.85
N LYS A 465 4.87 4.21 26.52
CA LYS A 465 6.06 3.42 26.17
C LYS A 465 5.76 1.92 26.16
N ASN A 466 5.01 1.44 27.14
CA ASN A 466 4.59 0.03 27.20
C ASN A 466 3.75 -0.40 25.99
N ALA A 467 2.94 0.49 25.42
CA ALA A 467 2.18 0.20 24.20
C ALA A 467 3.11 0.03 22.98
N VAL A 468 4.15 0.87 22.85
CA VAL A 468 5.18 0.73 21.82
C VAL A 468 5.92 -0.60 21.97
N GLU A 469 6.42 -0.91 23.16
CA GLU A 469 7.16 -2.14 23.46
C GLU A 469 6.32 -3.40 23.18
N LYS A 470 5.03 -3.39 23.57
CA LYS A 470 4.09 -4.48 23.26
C LYS A 470 3.89 -4.67 21.76
N MET A 471 3.79 -3.59 20.98
CA MET A 471 3.66 -3.70 19.53
C MET A 471 4.92 -4.28 18.90
N VAL A 472 6.09 -3.87 19.34
CA VAL A 472 7.39 -4.39 18.85
C VAL A 472 7.53 -5.88 19.17
N ALA A 473 7.17 -6.29 20.40
CA ALA A 473 7.22 -7.69 20.82
C ALA A 473 6.17 -8.55 20.10
N ASN A 474 5.03 -7.96 19.72
CA ASN A 474 3.94 -8.69 19.06
C ASN A 474 4.25 -8.92 17.56
N ASN A 475 4.92 -10.01 17.27
CA ASN A 475 5.19 -10.47 15.90
C ASN A 475 4.03 -11.32 15.33
N ARG A 476 2.82 -11.16 15.82
CA ARG A 476 1.64 -11.80 15.24
C ARG A 476 1.40 -11.22 13.85
N ARG A 477 2.05 -11.81 12.87
CA ARG A 477 1.65 -11.63 11.48
C ARG A 477 0.22 -12.14 11.37
N THR A 478 -0.65 -11.38 10.74
CA THR A 478 -1.95 -11.89 10.36
C THR A 478 -1.69 -13.16 9.58
N LEU A 479 -2.02 -14.33 10.16
CA LEU A 479 -1.87 -15.60 9.48
C LEU A 479 -2.76 -15.56 8.26
N ARG A 480 -2.15 -15.53 7.09
CA ARG A 480 -2.84 -15.64 5.82
C ARG A 480 -2.64 -17.06 5.32
N TYR A 481 -3.74 -17.72 5.07
CA TYR A 481 -3.74 -19.08 4.55
C TYR A 481 -3.64 -18.98 3.02
N SER A 482 -2.41 -18.88 2.52
CA SER A 482 -2.06 -18.96 1.11
C SER A 482 -1.24 -20.21 0.87
N CYS A 483 -1.46 -20.91 -0.23
CA CYS A 483 -0.63 -22.02 -0.68
C CYS A 483 0.27 -21.62 -1.86
N LEU A 484 0.27 -20.36 -2.27
CA LEU A 484 1.03 -19.86 -3.42
C LEU A 484 2.52 -20.22 -3.33
N LYS A 485 3.14 -20.02 -2.15
CA LYS A 485 4.53 -20.42 -1.92
C LYS A 485 4.75 -21.89 -2.23
N ASP A 486 3.92 -22.80 -1.69
CA ASP A 486 4.05 -24.24 -1.86
C ASP A 486 3.78 -24.66 -3.32
N MET A 487 2.80 -24.04 -3.98
CA MET A 487 2.51 -24.24 -5.41
C MET A 487 3.72 -23.85 -6.27
N MET A 488 4.35 -22.70 -6.01
CA MET A 488 5.53 -22.23 -6.73
C MET A 488 6.74 -23.16 -6.49
N GLU A 489 6.98 -23.56 -5.22
CA GLU A 489 8.07 -24.48 -4.89
C GLU A 489 7.95 -25.81 -5.64
N LYS A 490 6.75 -26.39 -5.73
CA LYS A 490 6.49 -27.65 -6.46
C LYS A 490 6.63 -27.46 -7.97
N SER A 491 5.92 -26.49 -8.55
CA SER A 491 5.92 -26.27 -10.00
C SER A 491 7.32 -25.95 -10.56
N MET A 492 8.09 -25.15 -9.83
CA MET A 492 9.44 -24.77 -10.28
C MET A 492 10.49 -25.86 -10.04
N ALA A 493 10.27 -26.76 -9.07
CA ALA A 493 11.13 -27.95 -8.89
C ALA A 493 10.90 -28.98 -9.99
N GLU A 494 9.65 -29.19 -10.41
CA GLU A 494 9.31 -30.09 -11.51
C GLU A 494 9.85 -29.59 -12.86
N GLY A 495 9.81 -28.25 -13.09
CA GLY A 495 10.38 -27.62 -14.29
C GLY A 495 11.92 -27.71 -14.39
N GLU A 496 12.64 -27.87 -13.28
CA GLU A 496 14.10 -28.11 -13.28
C GLU A 496 14.48 -29.56 -13.67
N LEU A 497 13.55 -30.51 -13.54
CA LEU A 497 13.74 -31.93 -13.92
C LEU A 497 13.47 -32.16 -15.40
N THR A 498 12.85 -31.21 -16.11
CA THR A 498 12.44 -31.31 -17.51
C THR A 498 13.27 -30.49 -18.50
N LEU A 499 14.23 -29.71 -18.01
CA LEU A 499 15.23 -28.93 -18.79
C LEU A 499 16.61 -29.60 -18.65
#